data_ba88bfe1e31879c298199ea6bfa57030
#
_entry.id   ba88bfe1e31879c298199ea6bfa57030
#
_cell.length_a   1.000
_cell.length_b   1.000
_cell.length_c   1.000
_cell.angle_alpha   90.00
_cell.angle_beta   90.00
_cell.angle_gamma   90.00
#
_symmetry.space_group_name_H-M   'P 1'
#
loop_
_entity.id
_entity.type
_entity.pdbx_description
1 polymer ?
#
loop_
_entity_poly.entity_id
_entity_poly.type
_entity_poly.pdbx_seq_one_letter_code
_entity_poly.pdbx_strand_id
1 'polypeptide(L)'
;MLIKNISLFYGRELDYVQNTSVRISGKYIEQIGPKLSPLKGESIFDGEGLLMMPGLINSHTHIGDSIAKDIGIDSDVEEKIHPVSGFKQKILKNSDKSHLTSFIKNSCISMMKKGITSFIDFREGGIEGINLLKNAASGISIRPVILGRIEYYQNSNSIKNNIPIPQSHKLDLQNLVMNCEGVGISGPNEFSDSALRYFAKVPNIRAIHSAETEESNDISKKVSRKTETQRALIAKPNFLVHMTYASKKDLMMATKNKTSIVVCPRANGSLAEGVPNVDLMLDTGCNVAIGTDNVMINSPDMFREMDYLWKVSMGIKKKRLLPKDILKMATTNASNILGGNVGIIQNKKIADCIFIEKHSIDLEPMHNPHASVVQRASENTIKAVMYEGKLVHGKI
;
A
#
# COMPACT_ATOMS: atom_id res chain seq x y z
N MET A 1 18.70 17.18 15.36
CA MET A 1 19.12 17.45 13.97
C MET A 1 18.28 18.61 13.45
N LEU A 2 18.90 19.60 12.84
CA LEU A 2 18.25 20.75 12.21
C LEU A 2 18.60 20.77 10.71
N ILE A 3 17.61 20.71 9.84
CA ILE A 3 17.77 20.85 8.39
C ILE A 3 17.29 22.26 8.04
N LYS A 4 18.13 23.06 7.41
CA LYS A 4 17.84 24.44 6.98
C LYS A 4 17.66 24.54 5.48
N ASN A 5 17.10 25.66 5.01
CA ASN A 5 16.96 26.04 3.60
C ASN A 5 16.25 24.98 2.74
N ILE A 6 15.42 24.12 3.34
CA ILE A 6 14.78 23.01 2.64
C ILE A 6 13.43 23.43 2.05
N SER A 7 13.10 22.87 0.90
CA SER A 7 11.71 22.85 0.40
C SER A 7 11.01 21.60 0.87
N LEU A 8 9.70 21.64 1.14
CA LEU A 8 8.97 20.46 1.59
C LEU A 8 7.49 20.44 1.14
N PHE A 9 6.89 19.27 1.16
CA PHE A 9 5.45 19.10 1.10
C PHE A 9 4.89 19.00 2.52
N TYR A 10 4.20 20.06 2.94
CA TYR A 10 3.71 20.22 4.31
C TYR A 10 2.28 19.71 4.50
N GLY A 11 2.05 19.06 5.62
CA GLY A 11 0.72 18.72 6.10
C GLY A 11 0.01 17.64 5.28
N ARG A 12 -1.29 17.49 5.55
CA ARG A 12 -2.13 16.51 4.86
C ARG A 12 -2.40 16.87 3.41
N GLU A 13 -2.42 18.17 3.11
CA GLU A 13 -2.67 18.68 1.77
C GLU A 13 -1.41 18.73 0.91
N LEU A 14 -0.25 18.35 1.44
CA LEU A 14 1.03 18.39 0.74
C LEU A 14 1.33 19.77 0.15
N ASP A 15 1.11 20.82 0.94
CA ASP A 15 1.35 22.19 0.49
C ASP A 15 2.85 22.41 0.28
N TYR A 16 3.21 22.93 -0.90
CA TYR A 16 4.62 23.17 -1.22
C TYR A 16 5.12 24.40 -0.50
N VAL A 17 6.09 24.21 0.40
CA VAL A 17 6.73 25.26 1.19
C VAL A 17 8.21 25.33 0.81
N GLN A 18 8.73 26.54 0.57
CA GLN A 18 10.14 26.79 0.22
C GLN A 18 10.88 27.45 1.36
N ASN A 19 12.20 27.29 1.38
CA ASN A 19 13.13 27.98 2.30
C ASN A 19 12.70 27.91 3.76
N THR A 20 12.36 26.74 4.23
CA THR A 20 11.99 26.48 5.61
C THR A 20 13.05 25.67 6.34
N SER A 21 12.87 25.48 7.64
CA SER A 21 13.73 24.64 8.45
C SER A 21 12.90 23.57 9.15
N VAL A 22 13.51 22.40 9.34
CA VAL A 22 12.87 21.27 10.01
C VAL A 22 13.80 20.76 11.11
N ARG A 23 13.30 20.73 12.35
CA ARG A 23 13.99 20.08 13.47
C ARG A 23 13.43 18.70 13.70
N ILE A 24 14.31 17.72 13.78
CA ILE A 24 13.99 16.32 14.08
C ILE A 24 14.64 15.95 15.39
N SER A 25 13.85 15.42 16.32
CA SER A 25 14.27 14.95 17.63
C SER A 25 13.82 13.50 17.84
N GLY A 26 14.78 12.62 18.11
CA GLY A 26 14.51 11.19 18.12
C GLY A 26 13.86 10.75 16.79
N LYS A 27 12.71 10.13 16.86
CA LYS A 27 11.96 9.68 15.67
C LYS A 27 10.88 10.65 15.17
N TYR A 28 10.79 11.85 15.76
CA TYR A 28 9.69 12.77 15.46
C TYR A 28 10.17 14.06 14.79
N ILE A 29 9.34 14.60 13.93
CA ILE A 29 9.43 15.98 13.47
C ILE A 29 8.98 16.86 14.64
N GLU A 30 9.92 17.56 15.25
CA GLU A 30 9.67 18.38 16.44
C GLU A 30 9.12 19.75 16.06
N GLN A 31 9.77 20.41 15.10
CA GLN A 31 9.44 21.79 14.74
C GLN A 31 9.67 22.04 13.24
N ILE A 32 8.78 22.78 12.62
CA ILE A 32 8.90 23.29 11.25
C ILE A 32 8.68 24.80 11.29
N GLY A 33 9.57 25.56 10.66
CA GLY A 33 9.42 27.01 10.57
C GLY A 33 10.51 27.67 9.72
N PRO A 34 10.30 28.91 9.24
CA PRO A 34 11.18 29.56 8.26
C PRO A 34 12.58 29.85 8.78
N LYS A 35 12.74 30.09 10.07
CA LYS A 35 14.05 30.44 10.70
C LYS A 35 14.14 29.80 12.07
N LEU A 36 14.66 28.57 12.13
CA LEU A 36 14.95 27.90 13.39
C LEU A 36 16.40 28.14 13.79
N SER A 37 16.63 28.63 15.03
CA SER A 37 17.98 28.77 15.59
C SER A 37 18.48 27.39 16.03
N PRO A 38 19.75 27.05 15.77
CA PRO A 38 20.34 25.81 16.26
C PRO A 38 20.33 25.73 17.78
N LEU A 39 20.09 24.54 18.30
CA LEU A 39 20.27 24.25 19.74
C LEU A 39 21.72 23.81 20.01
N LYS A 40 22.15 23.95 21.28
CA LYS A 40 23.49 23.52 21.66
C LYS A 40 23.72 22.04 21.38
N GLY A 41 24.76 21.72 20.60
CA GLY A 41 25.10 20.33 20.22
C GLY A 41 24.22 19.72 19.13
N GLU A 42 23.32 20.50 18.49
CA GLU A 42 22.48 20.03 17.40
C GLU A 42 23.27 19.93 16.08
N SER A 43 23.20 18.80 15.40
CA SER A 43 23.75 18.65 14.05
C SER A 43 22.93 19.49 13.07
N ILE A 44 23.60 20.24 12.21
CA ILE A 44 22.97 21.13 11.22
C ILE A 44 23.29 20.61 9.83
N PHE A 45 22.27 20.54 8.98
CA PHE A 45 22.36 20.18 7.58
C PHE A 45 21.77 21.29 6.71
N ASP A 46 22.40 21.52 5.57
CA ASP A 46 21.87 22.43 4.55
C ASP A 46 21.03 21.63 3.55
N GLY A 47 19.75 21.94 3.48
CA GLY A 47 18.79 21.33 2.57
C GLY A 47 18.57 22.12 1.28
N GLU A 48 19.44 23.10 0.97
CA GLU A 48 19.36 23.82 -0.30
C GLU A 48 19.40 22.85 -1.48
N GLY A 49 18.57 23.09 -2.48
CA GLY A 49 18.44 22.15 -3.63
C GLY A 49 17.64 20.88 -3.35
N LEU A 50 17.21 20.62 -2.11
CA LEU A 50 16.42 19.44 -1.76
C LEU A 50 14.92 19.75 -1.59
N LEU A 51 14.11 18.74 -1.92
CA LEU A 51 12.69 18.67 -1.60
C LEU A 51 12.46 17.51 -0.62
N MET A 52 12.08 17.84 0.61
CA MET A 52 11.66 16.87 1.61
C MET A 52 10.18 16.51 1.40
N MET A 53 9.88 15.24 1.23
CA MET A 53 8.52 14.73 1.12
C MET A 53 8.28 13.58 2.08
N PRO A 54 7.01 13.26 2.43
CA PRO A 54 6.73 12.09 3.23
C PRO A 54 7.31 10.82 2.60
N GLY A 55 7.77 9.88 3.42
CA GLY A 55 8.08 8.54 2.99
C GLY A 55 6.86 7.91 2.33
N LEU A 56 7.08 7.22 1.20
CA LEU A 56 6.01 6.56 0.46
C LEU A 56 5.48 5.37 1.24
N ILE A 57 4.17 5.14 1.13
CA ILE A 57 3.47 4.01 1.74
C ILE A 57 2.92 3.13 0.61
N ASN A 58 3.39 1.90 0.52
CA ASN A 58 2.84 0.90 -0.37
C ASN A 58 1.67 0.20 0.34
N SER A 59 0.43 0.54 -0.03
CA SER A 59 -0.75 0.17 0.74
C SER A 59 -1.26 -1.26 0.50
N HIS A 60 -0.67 -1.99 -0.44
CA HIS A 60 -0.99 -3.39 -0.70
C HIS A 60 0.15 -4.11 -1.42
N THR A 61 0.59 -5.22 -0.85
CA THR A 61 1.59 -6.12 -1.44
C THR A 61 1.28 -7.58 -1.13
N HIS A 62 1.88 -8.46 -1.95
CA HIS A 62 2.08 -9.88 -1.67
C HIS A 62 3.58 -10.19 -1.76
N ILE A 63 4.37 -9.62 -0.84
CA ILE A 63 5.85 -9.70 -0.91
C ILE A 63 6.38 -11.14 -0.84
N GLY A 64 5.56 -12.08 -0.38
CA GLY A 64 5.94 -13.50 -0.30
C GLY A 64 6.27 -14.13 -1.63
N ASP A 65 5.69 -13.64 -2.70
CA ASP A 65 5.91 -14.15 -4.05
C ASP A 65 7.14 -13.55 -4.77
N SER A 66 7.97 -12.82 -4.03
CA SER A 66 9.22 -12.23 -4.55
C SER A 66 10.19 -13.21 -5.21
N ILE A 67 10.07 -14.51 -4.92
CA ILE A 67 10.85 -15.59 -5.56
C ILE A 67 10.32 -15.92 -6.96
N ALA A 68 9.07 -15.57 -7.27
CA ALA A 68 8.36 -16.00 -8.47
C ALA A 68 8.31 -14.92 -9.57
N LYS A 69 9.23 -13.95 -9.56
CA LYS A 69 9.24 -12.85 -10.53
C LYS A 69 9.14 -13.35 -11.96
N ASP A 70 8.21 -12.75 -12.70
CA ASP A 70 7.95 -12.98 -14.13
C ASP A 70 7.47 -14.40 -14.50
N ILE A 71 7.19 -15.26 -13.52
CA ILE A 71 6.65 -16.61 -13.78
C ILE A 71 5.19 -16.50 -14.22
N GLY A 72 4.83 -17.24 -15.26
CA GLY A 72 3.47 -17.29 -15.81
C GLY A 72 3.04 -15.98 -16.45
N ILE A 73 3.94 -15.25 -17.10
CA ILE A 73 3.63 -13.96 -17.72
C ILE A 73 2.52 -14.07 -18.78
N ASP A 74 2.46 -15.20 -19.46
CA ASP A 74 1.48 -15.49 -20.51
C ASP A 74 0.21 -16.21 -19.99
N SER A 75 0.10 -16.43 -18.67
CA SER A 75 -1.04 -17.09 -18.05
C SER A 75 -2.08 -16.07 -17.60
N ASP A 76 -3.35 -16.51 -17.57
CA ASP A 76 -4.43 -15.72 -17.01
C ASP A 76 -4.32 -15.58 -15.47
N VAL A 77 -5.20 -14.75 -14.89
CA VAL A 77 -5.23 -14.45 -13.46
C VAL A 77 -5.46 -15.70 -12.61
N GLU A 78 -6.43 -16.55 -13.03
CA GLU A 78 -6.80 -17.76 -12.30
C GLU A 78 -5.64 -18.76 -12.25
N GLU A 79 -4.95 -18.97 -13.37
CA GLU A 79 -3.78 -19.84 -13.42
C GLU A 79 -2.61 -19.28 -12.59
N LYS A 80 -2.44 -17.96 -12.58
CA LYS A 80 -1.28 -17.29 -11.98
C LYS A 80 -1.41 -17.14 -10.48
N ILE A 81 -2.48 -16.52 -9.99
CA ILE A 81 -2.59 -16.05 -8.60
C ILE A 81 -3.75 -16.64 -7.79
N HIS A 82 -4.59 -17.51 -8.37
CA HIS A 82 -5.69 -18.11 -7.62
C HIS A 82 -5.22 -18.64 -6.27
N PRO A 83 -5.92 -18.31 -5.15
CA PRO A 83 -5.43 -18.53 -3.78
C PRO A 83 -5.23 -20.01 -3.41
N VAL A 84 -5.79 -20.95 -4.17
CA VAL A 84 -5.69 -22.40 -3.93
C VAL A 84 -4.86 -23.10 -4.98
N SER A 85 -5.10 -22.85 -6.27
CA SER A 85 -4.59 -23.63 -7.42
C SER A 85 -3.54 -22.92 -8.27
N GLY A 86 -3.36 -21.61 -8.10
CA GLY A 86 -2.46 -20.80 -8.92
C GLY A 86 -0.98 -21.19 -8.81
N PHE A 87 -0.21 -20.85 -9.85
CA PHE A 87 1.26 -21.09 -9.88
C PHE A 87 1.96 -20.50 -8.65
N LYS A 88 1.55 -19.32 -8.23
CA LYS A 88 2.03 -18.66 -6.99
C LYS A 88 2.02 -19.62 -5.81
N GLN A 89 0.89 -20.29 -5.55
CA GLN A 89 0.75 -21.19 -4.40
C GLN A 89 1.65 -22.42 -4.50
N LYS A 90 1.80 -22.98 -5.71
CA LYS A 90 2.69 -24.13 -5.95
C LYS A 90 4.15 -23.76 -5.69
N ILE A 91 4.58 -22.59 -6.15
CA ILE A 91 5.95 -22.10 -5.95
C ILE A 91 6.21 -21.84 -4.46
N LEU A 92 5.31 -21.14 -3.77
CA LEU A 92 5.48 -20.85 -2.36
C LEU A 92 5.58 -22.11 -1.49
N LYS A 93 4.78 -23.16 -1.79
CA LYS A 93 4.80 -24.43 -1.07
C LYS A 93 6.06 -25.26 -1.32
N ASN A 94 6.62 -25.18 -2.52
CA ASN A 94 7.75 -26.00 -2.95
C ASN A 94 9.12 -25.31 -2.79
N SER A 95 9.14 -24.04 -2.40
CA SER A 95 10.39 -23.28 -2.22
C SER A 95 10.95 -23.42 -0.83
N ASP A 96 12.27 -23.50 -0.72
CA ASP A 96 12.95 -23.48 0.57
C ASP A 96 12.71 -22.18 1.33
N LYS A 97 12.48 -22.26 2.63
CA LYS A 97 12.23 -21.11 3.51
C LYS A 97 13.37 -20.10 3.51
N SER A 98 14.62 -20.56 3.38
CA SER A 98 15.79 -19.70 3.29
C SER A 98 15.78 -18.86 2.02
N HIS A 99 15.38 -19.44 0.89
CA HIS A 99 15.22 -18.74 -0.38
C HIS A 99 14.06 -17.73 -0.32
N LEU A 100 12.90 -18.16 0.20
CA LEU A 100 11.75 -17.24 0.42
C LEU A 100 12.17 -16.03 1.25
N THR A 101 12.84 -16.27 2.40
CA THR A 101 13.34 -15.20 3.29
C THR A 101 14.29 -14.26 2.55
N SER A 102 15.22 -14.81 1.77
CA SER A 102 16.23 -14.01 1.02
C SER A 102 15.58 -13.12 -0.04
N PHE A 103 14.61 -13.63 -0.81
CA PHE A 103 13.93 -12.83 -1.83
C PHE A 103 12.98 -11.80 -1.23
N ILE A 104 12.28 -12.10 -0.14
CA ILE A 104 11.49 -11.13 0.62
C ILE A 104 12.41 -10.02 1.16
N LYS A 105 13.56 -10.37 1.74
CA LYS A 105 14.57 -9.41 2.22
C LYS A 105 15.03 -8.46 1.12
N ASN A 106 15.35 -9.00 -0.07
CA ASN A 106 15.76 -8.20 -1.22
C ASN A 106 14.67 -7.21 -1.64
N SER A 107 13.41 -7.62 -1.61
CA SER A 107 12.27 -6.74 -1.92
C SER A 107 12.10 -5.64 -0.87
N CYS A 108 12.27 -5.94 0.42
CA CYS A 108 12.29 -4.92 1.49
C CYS A 108 13.41 -3.89 1.29
N ILE A 109 14.63 -4.33 0.95
CA ILE A 109 15.76 -3.44 0.64
C ILE A 109 15.47 -2.58 -0.59
N SER A 110 14.92 -3.17 -1.64
CA SER A 110 14.54 -2.46 -2.86
C SER A 110 13.49 -1.38 -2.57
N MET A 111 12.44 -1.70 -1.80
CA MET A 111 11.43 -0.73 -1.39
C MET A 111 12.03 0.42 -0.58
N MET A 112 12.85 0.13 0.41
CA MET A 112 13.50 1.14 1.24
C MET A 112 14.34 2.11 0.39
N LYS A 113 15.16 1.60 -0.54
CA LYS A 113 15.96 2.43 -1.46
C LYS A 113 15.10 3.32 -2.36
N LYS A 114 13.92 2.85 -2.75
CA LYS A 114 12.92 3.61 -3.53
C LYS A 114 12.04 4.53 -2.69
N GLY A 115 12.43 4.78 -1.44
CA GLY A 115 11.72 5.72 -0.55
C GLY A 115 10.42 5.20 0.05
N ILE A 116 10.12 3.91 -0.08
CA ILE A 116 9.00 3.28 0.61
C ILE A 116 9.41 3.02 2.06
N THR A 117 8.82 3.74 2.99
CA THR A 117 9.11 3.61 4.42
C THR A 117 8.15 2.71 5.17
N SER A 118 6.99 2.44 4.59
CA SER A 118 5.99 1.51 5.12
C SER A 118 5.30 0.76 4.00
N PHE A 119 4.92 -0.49 4.25
CA PHE A 119 4.11 -1.26 3.32
C PHE A 119 3.14 -2.17 4.06
N ILE A 120 1.99 -2.47 3.43
CA ILE A 120 0.98 -3.39 3.95
C ILE A 120 1.05 -4.67 3.12
N ASP A 121 1.27 -5.82 3.78
CA ASP A 121 1.41 -7.10 3.12
C ASP A 121 0.28 -8.06 3.48
N PHE A 122 -0.38 -8.62 2.48
CA PHE A 122 -1.33 -9.71 2.65
C PHE A 122 -0.57 -11.03 2.71
N ARG A 123 -0.30 -11.50 3.94
CA ARG A 123 0.68 -12.56 4.16
C ARG A 123 0.04 -13.94 4.15
N GLU A 124 0.33 -14.70 3.10
CA GLU A 124 0.00 -16.12 2.98
C GLU A 124 0.87 -16.98 3.91
N GLY A 125 0.45 -18.24 4.12
CA GLY A 125 1.20 -19.25 4.90
C GLY A 125 0.99 -19.14 6.41
N GLY A 126 -0.09 -18.49 6.86
CA GLY A 126 -0.45 -18.44 8.28
C GLY A 126 0.67 -17.86 9.17
N ILE A 127 0.85 -18.42 10.35
CA ILE A 127 1.89 -17.98 11.32
C ILE A 127 3.30 -18.13 10.75
N GLU A 128 3.55 -19.19 10.00
CA GLU A 128 4.86 -19.38 9.37
C GLU A 128 5.18 -18.29 8.37
N GLY A 129 4.24 -17.94 7.51
CA GLY A 129 4.39 -16.84 6.57
C GLY A 129 4.66 -15.49 7.27
N ILE A 130 3.97 -15.21 8.37
CA ILE A 130 4.21 -14.01 9.20
C ILE A 130 5.66 -14.01 9.72
N ASN A 131 6.13 -15.13 10.26
CA ASN A 131 7.49 -15.24 10.79
C ASN A 131 8.56 -15.09 9.71
N LEU A 132 8.33 -15.63 8.50
CA LEU A 132 9.23 -15.45 7.37
C LEU A 132 9.39 -13.97 7.03
N LEU A 133 8.29 -13.21 6.96
CA LEU A 133 8.35 -11.78 6.68
C LEU A 133 9.02 -11.00 7.81
N LYS A 134 8.69 -11.27 9.06
CA LYS A 134 9.35 -10.63 10.22
C LYS A 134 10.86 -10.85 10.21
N ASN A 135 11.30 -12.08 9.94
CA ASN A 135 12.72 -12.42 9.84
C ASN A 135 13.39 -11.72 8.66
N ALA A 136 12.74 -11.71 7.49
CA ALA A 136 13.27 -11.07 6.29
C ALA A 136 13.42 -9.54 6.44
N ALA A 137 12.46 -8.88 7.08
CA ALA A 137 12.46 -7.45 7.33
C ALA A 137 13.35 -7.03 8.51
N SER A 138 13.79 -7.98 9.34
CA SER A 138 14.65 -7.68 10.50
C SER A 138 15.95 -7.00 10.08
N GLY A 139 16.29 -5.90 10.77
CA GLY A 139 17.48 -5.08 10.47
C GLY A 139 17.36 -4.18 9.24
N ILE A 140 16.22 -4.17 8.55
CA ILE A 140 15.95 -3.24 7.45
C ILE A 140 15.07 -2.10 7.98
N SER A 141 15.45 -0.88 7.67
CA SER A 141 14.73 0.34 8.09
C SER A 141 13.48 0.57 7.22
N ILE A 142 12.51 -0.30 7.35
CA ILE A 142 11.20 -0.24 6.69
C ILE A 142 10.14 -0.81 7.66
N ARG A 143 8.92 -0.32 7.61
CA ARG A 143 7.81 -0.75 8.47
C ARG A 143 6.88 -1.68 7.72
N PRO A 144 6.96 -3.01 7.91
CA PRO A 144 5.93 -3.92 7.45
C PRO A 144 4.69 -3.80 8.35
N VAL A 145 3.52 -3.74 7.73
CA VAL A 145 2.20 -3.92 8.37
C VAL A 145 1.64 -5.22 7.83
N ILE A 146 1.67 -6.25 8.65
CA ILE A 146 1.40 -7.63 8.21
C ILE A 146 -0.08 -7.94 8.45
N LEU A 147 -0.80 -8.23 7.37
CA LEU A 147 -2.16 -8.74 7.41
C LEU A 147 -2.12 -10.23 7.09
N GLY A 148 -2.16 -11.05 8.14
CA GLY A 148 -2.08 -12.49 8.00
C GLY A 148 -3.35 -13.08 7.37
N ARG A 149 -3.20 -14.22 6.70
CA ARG A 149 -4.29 -14.96 6.07
C ARG A 149 -4.35 -16.37 6.61
N ILE A 150 -5.56 -16.83 6.99
CA ILE A 150 -5.78 -18.23 7.36
C ILE A 150 -5.85 -19.10 6.10
N GLU A 151 -5.34 -20.31 6.18
CA GLU A 151 -5.38 -21.30 5.08
C GLU A 151 -6.73 -22.05 5.08
N TYR A 152 -7.82 -21.30 4.88
CA TYR A 152 -9.18 -21.84 4.86
C TYR A 152 -10.03 -21.13 3.83
N TYR A 153 -10.68 -21.90 2.98
CA TYR A 153 -11.59 -21.44 1.95
C TYR A 153 -12.84 -22.32 1.92
N GLN A 154 -13.99 -21.74 1.65
CA GLN A 154 -15.27 -22.45 1.54
C GLN A 154 -15.58 -22.76 0.07
N ASN A 155 -16.10 -23.95 -0.16
CA ASN A 155 -16.62 -24.30 -1.47
C ASN A 155 -18.00 -23.66 -1.74
N SER A 156 -18.45 -23.66 -2.99
CA SER A 156 -19.70 -23.04 -3.42
C SER A 156 -20.93 -23.52 -2.64
N ASN A 157 -20.96 -24.80 -2.24
CA ASN A 157 -22.07 -25.35 -1.44
C ASN A 157 -22.11 -24.75 -0.02
N SER A 158 -20.96 -24.66 0.63
CA SER A 158 -20.83 -24.02 1.95
C SER A 158 -21.22 -22.54 1.92
N ILE A 159 -20.85 -21.83 0.85
CA ILE A 159 -21.19 -20.41 0.66
C ILE A 159 -22.71 -20.24 0.48
N LYS A 160 -23.33 -21.04 -0.44
CA LYS A 160 -24.78 -21.00 -0.70
C LYS A 160 -25.62 -21.31 0.54
N ASN A 161 -25.17 -22.28 1.33
CA ASN A 161 -25.84 -22.69 2.58
C ASN A 161 -25.44 -21.82 3.79
N ASN A 162 -24.67 -20.77 3.56
CA ASN A 162 -24.23 -19.81 4.59
C ASN A 162 -23.56 -20.48 5.81
N ILE A 163 -22.73 -21.49 5.58
CA ILE A 163 -22.05 -22.26 6.62
C ILE A 163 -21.03 -21.36 7.35
N PRO A 164 -21.01 -21.33 8.69
CA PRO A 164 -20.04 -20.54 9.44
C PRO A 164 -18.62 -21.13 9.34
N ILE A 165 -17.61 -20.35 9.70
CA ILE A 165 -16.22 -20.83 9.86
C ILE A 165 -16.21 -21.91 10.96
N PRO A 166 -15.57 -23.08 10.73
CA PRO A 166 -15.37 -24.11 11.74
C PRO A 166 -14.61 -23.59 12.96
N GLN A 167 -14.84 -24.20 14.13
CA GLN A 167 -14.23 -23.75 15.39
C GLN A 167 -12.70 -23.79 15.36
N SER A 168 -12.11 -24.80 14.73
CA SER A 168 -10.65 -24.90 14.54
C SER A 168 -10.08 -23.66 13.84
N HIS A 169 -10.66 -23.26 12.70
CA HIS A 169 -10.19 -22.10 11.94
C HIS A 169 -10.51 -20.75 12.61
N LYS A 170 -11.46 -20.71 13.53
CA LYS A 170 -11.64 -19.55 14.41
C LYS A 170 -10.49 -19.39 15.39
N LEU A 171 -10.00 -20.50 15.95
CA LEU A 171 -8.82 -20.52 16.82
C LEU A 171 -7.56 -20.14 16.03
N ASP A 172 -7.40 -20.66 14.81
CA ASP A 172 -6.30 -20.31 13.93
C ASP A 172 -6.29 -18.80 13.66
N LEU A 173 -7.46 -18.21 13.34
CA LEU A 173 -7.59 -16.76 13.12
C LEU A 173 -7.26 -15.95 14.38
N GLN A 174 -7.72 -16.39 15.57
CA GLN A 174 -7.40 -15.72 16.83
C GLN A 174 -5.89 -15.74 17.10
N ASN A 175 -5.25 -16.88 16.92
CA ASN A 175 -3.81 -17.01 17.08
C ASN A 175 -3.05 -16.17 16.06
N LEU A 176 -3.49 -16.16 14.81
CA LEU A 176 -2.88 -15.38 13.73
C LEU A 176 -2.88 -13.87 14.04
N VAL A 177 -4.02 -13.31 14.44
CA VAL A 177 -4.13 -11.85 14.70
C VAL A 177 -3.41 -11.38 15.95
N MET A 178 -3.03 -12.28 16.86
CA MET A 178 -2.13 -11.97 17.98
C MET A 178 -0.68 -11.79 17.53
N ASN A 179 -0.34 -12.27 16.34
CA ASN A 179 1.03 -12.27 15.82
C ASN A 179 1.25 -11.28 14.66
N CYS A 180 0.25 -10.47 14.30
CA CYS A 180 0.35 -9.49 13.20
C CYS A 180 -0.61 -8.33 13.43
N GLU A 181 -0.57 -7.33 12.53
CA GLU A 181 -1.34 -6.11 12.63
C GLU A 181 -2.80 -6.27 12.18
N GLY A 182 -3.14 -7.41 11.55
CA GLY A 182 -4.51 -7.64 11.12
C GLY A 182 -4.72 -8.85 10.22
N VAL A 183 -5.84 -8.86 9.51
CA VAL A 183 -6.22 -9.92 8.59
C VAL A 183 -6.41 -9.41 7.17
N GLY A 184 -5.77 -10.08 6.21
CA GLY A 184 -5.94 -9.89 4.78
C GLY A 184 -6.81 -11.01 4.20
N ILE A 185 -8.02 -10.69 3.76
CA ILE A 185 -8.99 -11.65 3.24
C ILE A 185 -8.87 -11.69 1.72
N SER A 186 -8.77 -12.89 1.14
CA SER A 186 -8.59 -13.10 -0.29
C SER A 186 -9.72 -12.47 -1.13
N GLY A 187 -10.97 -12.72 -0.75
CA GLY A 187 -12.13 -12.13 -1.39
C GLY A 187 -13.41 -12.65 -0.73
N PRO A 188 -14.57 -12.02 -0.96
CA PRO A 188 -15.81 -12.49 -0.39
C PRO A 188 -16.35 -13.75 -1.07
N ASN A 189 -15.87 -14.08 -2.28
CA ASN A 189 -16.33 -15.26 -3.01
C ASN A 189 -15.81 -16.59 -2.45
N GLU A 190 -14.79 -16.55 -1.57
CA GLU A 190 -14.27 -17.71 -0.86
C GLU A 190 -14.92 -17.93 0.51
N PHE A 191 -15.92 -17.11 0.90
CA PHE A 191 -16.52 -17.16 2.22
C PHE A 191 -18.04 -16.95 2.20
N SER A 192 -18.77 -17.60 3.09
CA SER A 192 -20.17 -17.32 3.33
C SER A 192 -20.37 -15.97 4.04
N ASP A 193 -21.58 -15.40 3.97
CA ASP A 193 -21.90 -14.19 4.72
C ASP A 193 -21.72 -14.38 6.25
N SER A 194 -21.93 -15.62 6.74
CA SER A 194 -21.70 -15.98 8.15
C SER A 194 -20.22 -15.94 8.51
N ALA A 195 -19.36 -16.42 7.61
CA ALA A 195 -17.91 -16.34 7.76
C ALA A 195 -17.42 -14.88 7.70
N LEU A 196 -17.91 -14.08 6.77
CA LEU A 196 -17.56 -12.66 6.66
C LEU A 196 -17.96 -11.87 7.92
N ARG A 197 -19.12 -12.17 8.54
CA ARG A 197 -19.49 -11.59 9.85
C ARG A 197 -18.55 -11.99 10.97
N TYR A 198 -17.92 -13.16 10.88
CA TYR A 198 -16.92 -13.55 11.88
C TYR A 198 -15.63 -12.73 11.74
N PHE A 199 -15.14 -12.49 10.52
CA PHE A 199 -14.00 -11.59 10.28
C PHE A 199 -14.27 -10.17 10.81
N ALA A 200 -15.52 -9.69 10.74
CA ALA A 200 -15.90 -8.38 11.29
C ALA A 200 -15.65 -8.23 12.81
N LYS A 201 -15.43 -9.33 13.54
CA LYS A 201 -15.14 -9.34 14.98
C LYS A 201 -13.65 -9.22 15.29
N VAL A 202 -12.76 -9.33 14.28
CA VAL A 202 -11.32 -9.13 14.45
C VAL A 202 -11.09 -7.66 14.85
N PRO A 203 -10.42 -7.38 15.97
CA PRO A 203 -10.24 -6.01 16.47
C PRO A 203 -9.22 -5.20 15.67
N ASN A 204 -8.31 -5.88 15.00
CA ASN A 204 -7.20 -5.30 14.26
C ASN A 204 -7.62 -4.85 12.84
N ILE A 205 -6.66 -4.47 12.01
CA ILE A 205 -6.91 -4.08 10.61
C ILE A 205 -7.55 -5.25 9.85
N ARG A 206 -8.60 -4.97 9.13
CA ARG A 206 -9.27 -5.90 8.22
C ARG A 206 -9.22 -5.35 6.82
N ALA A 207 -8.74 -6.14 5.90
CA ALA A 207 -8.70 -5.76 4.49
C ALA A 207 -9.16 -6.94 3.63
N ILE A 208 -9.75 -6.65 2.47
CA ILE A 208 -10.33 -7.66 1.60
C ILE A 208 -10.28 -7.20 0.14
N HIS A 209 -9.93 -8.10 -0.79
CA HIS A 209 -10.05 -7.86 -2.23
C HIS A 209 -11.52 -7.81 -2.64
N SER A 210 -11.85 -6.94 -3.57
CA SER A 210 -13.24 -6.78 -4.02
C SER A 210 -13.32 -6.13 -5.38
N ALA A 211 -14.21 -6.63 -6.22
CA ALA A 211 -14.51 -6.09 -7.54
C ALA A 211 -13.24 -5.88 -8.40
N GLU A 212 -12.32 -6.81 -8.31
CA GLU A 212 -11.07 -6.82 -9.07
C GLU A 212 -11.36 -7.09 -10.53
N THR A 213 -12.13 -8.14 -10.82
CA THR A 213 -12.57 -8.53 -12.16
C THR A 213 -14.09 -8.38 -12.31
N GLU A 214 -14.56 -8.30 -13.56
CA GLU A 214 -16.00 -8.33 -13.87
C GLU A 214 -16.60 -9.68 -13.48
N GLU A 215 -15.86 -10.75 -13.75
CA GLU A 215 -16.28 -12.12 -13.45
C GLU A 215 -16.49 -12.35 -11.95
N SER A 216 -15.57 -11.90 -11.08
CA SER A 216 -15.68 -12.04 -9.63
C SER A 216 -16.94 -11.36 -9.09
N ASN A 217 -17.27 -10.19 -9.65
CA ASN A 217 -18.48 -9.45 -9.30
C ASN A 217 -19.76 -10.19 -9.77
N ASP A 218 -19.73 -10.82 -10.94
CA ASP A 218 -20.86 -11.60 -11.46
C ASP A 218 -21.06 -12.91 -10.70
N ILE A 219 -19.98 -13.60 -10.31
CA ILE A 219 -20.05 -14.77 -9.42
C ILE A 219 -20.75 -14.38 -8.11
N SER A 220 -20.37 -13.27 -7.49
CA SER A 220 -20.98 -12.78 -6.25
C SER A 220 -22.49 -12.56 -6.42
N LYS A 221 -22.92 -11.90 -7.51
CA LYS A 221 -24.35 -11.66 -7.80
C LYS A 221 -25.11 -12.96 -8.02
N LYS A 222 -24.55 -13.93 -8.76
CA LYS A 222 -25.16 -15.25 -9.01
C LYS A 222 -25.37 -16.03 -7.71
N VAL A 223 -24.39 -16.01 -6.80
CA VAL A 223 -24.43 -16.79 -5.55
C VAL A 223 -25.31 -16.13 -4.48
N SER A 224 -25.29 -14.80 -4.36
CA SER A 224 -25.84 -14.09 -3.21
C SER A 224 -26.85 -12.99 -3.55
N ARG A 225 -27.06 -12.67 -4.81
CA ARG A 225 -27.81 -11.51 -5.32
C ARG A 225 -27.23 -10.15 -4.84
N LYS A 226 -25.97 -10.13 -4.39
CA LYS A 226 -25.26 -8.94 -3.93
C LYS A 226 -24.02 -8.74 -4.81
N THR A 227 -23.58 -7.48 -4.97
CA THR A 227 -22.27 -7.21 -5.58
C THR A 227 -21.18 -7.74 -4.65
N GLU A 228 -20.01 -7.98 -5.22
CA GLU A 228 -18.86 -8.43 -4.44
C GLU A 228 -18.51 -7.43 -3.33
N THR A 229 -18.57 -6.13 -3.63
CA THR A 229 -18.38 -5.06 -2.65
C THR A 229 -19.41 -5.10 -1.50
N GLN A 230 -20.69 -5.33 -1.81
CA GLN A 230 -21.70 -5.46 -0.78
C GLN A 230 -21.42 -6.61 0.18
N ARG A 231 -20.85 -7.71 -0.32
CA ARG A 231 -20.44 -8.83 0.52
C ARG A 231 -19.16 -8.54 1.28
N ALA A 232 -18.16 -7.94 0.64
CA ALA A 232 -16.92 -7.54 1.29
C ALA A 232 -17.18 -6.63 2.51
N LEU A 233 -18.10 -5.69 2.40
CA LEU A 233 -18.49 -4.78 3.48
C LEU A 233 -19.12 -5.48 4.69
N ILE A 234 -19.58 -6.74 4.58
CA ILE A 234 -20.06 -7.55 5.73
C ILE A 234 -18.91 -7.80 6.72
N ALA A 235 -17.67 -7.92 6.24
CA ALA A 235 -16.48 -8.08 7.08
C ALA A 235 -16.07 -6.78 7.79
N LYS A 236 -16.76 -5.65 7.54
CA LYS A 236 -16.42 -4.31 8.07
C LYS A 236 -14.93 -3.98 7.87
N PRO A 237 -14.42 -4.04 6.65
CA PRO A 237 -12.99 -3.82 6.39
C PRO A 237 -12.60 -2.36 6.63
N ASN A 238 -11.34 -2.14 7.03
CA ASN A 238 -10.72 -0.82 7.07
C ASN A 238 -10.43 -0.31 5.65
N PHE A 239 -10.12 -1.23 4.73
CA PHE A 239 -10.00 -0.91 3.31
C PHE A 239 -10.34 -2.11 2.41
N LEU A 240 -10.73 -1.78 1.18
CA LEU A 240 -10.99 -2.69 0.06
C LEU A 240 -9.84 -2.56 -0.93
N VAL A 241 -9.44 -3.66 -1.57
CA VAL A 241 -8.40 -3.64 -2.60
C VAL A 241 -9.04 -3.77 -3.98
N HIS A 242 -8.44 -3.16 -4.99
CA HIS A 242 -8.80 -3.05 -6.41
C HIS A 242 -10.03 -2.17 -6.67
N MET A 243 -11.23 -2.64 -6.48
CA MET A 243 -12.49 -1.93 -6.77
C MET A 243 -12.62 -1.47 -8.24
N THR A 244 -11.96 -2.16 -9.14
CA THR A 244 -11.88 -1.83 -10.58
C THR A 244 -13.26 -1.82 -11.23
N TYR A 245 -14.08 -2.82 -10.90
CA TYR A 245 -15.44 -3.01 -11.42
C TYR A 245 -16.54 -2.62 -10.42
N ALA A 246 -16.20 -1.80 -9.43
CA ALA A 246 -17.17 -1.29 -8.49
C ALA A 246 -18.12 -0.26 -9.13
N SER A 247 -19.42 -0.41 -8.87
CA SER A 247 -20.41 0.59 -9.29
C SER A 247 -20.33 1.86 -8.42
N LYS A 248 -20.87 2.98 -8.92
CA LYS A 248 -21.01 4.21 -8.13
C LYS A 248 -21.70 3.95 -6.78
N LYS A 249 -22.71 3.07 -6.77
CA LYS A 249 -23.43 2.69 -5.54
C LYS A 249 -22.51 1.97 -4.56
N ASP A 250 -21.65 1.07 -5.05
CA ASP A 250 -20.68 0.36 -4.21
C ASP A 250 -19.67 1.32 -3.59
N LEU A 251 -19.16 2.29 -4.37
CA LEU A 251 -18.24 3.33 -3.89
C LEU A 251 -18.90 4.21 -2.81
N MET A 252 -20.14 4.65 -3.03
CA MET A 252 -20.91 5.40 -2.01
C MET A 252 -21.12 4.58 -0.74
N MET A 253 -21.30 3.26 -0.85
CA MET A 253 -21.41 2.38 0.32
C MET A 253 -20.08 2.28 1.07
N ALA A 254 -18.94 2.16 0.37
CA ALA A 254 -17.61 2.18 0.98
C ALA A 254 -17.36 3.48 1.73
N THR A 255 -17.66 4.64 1.12
CA THR A 255 -17.54 5.97 1.75
C THR A 255 -18.42 6.07 3.01
N LYS A 256 -19.70 5.66 2.93
CA LYS A 256 -20.60 5.67 4.09
C LYS A 256 -20.08 4.82 5.25
N ASN A 257 -19.42 3.70 4.96
CA ASN A 257 -18.82 2.82 5.95
C ASN A 257 -17.42 3.31 6.40
N LYS A 258 -16.92 4.44 5.90
CA LYS A 258 -15.57 4.97 6.14
C LYS A 258 -14.48 3.95 5.80
N THR A 259 -14.74 3.10 4.80
CA THR A 259 -13.82 2.10 4.29
C THR A 259 -12.97 2.74 3.19
N SER A 260 -11.66 2.71 3.33
CA SER A 260 -10.71 3.19 2.32
C SER A 260 -10.65 2.25 1.11
N ILE A 261 -10.11 2.71 -0.01
CA ILE A 261 -9.87 1.90 -1.20
C ILE A 261 -8.38 1.93 -1.50
N VAL A 262 -7.80 0.77 -1.82
CA VAL A 262 -6.42 0.66 -2.31
C VAL A 262 -6.46 0.16 -3.75
N VAL A 263 -5.96 0.95 -4.69
CA VAL A 263 -5.89 0.58 -6.11
C VAL A 263 -4.49 0.09 -6.47
N CYS A 264 -4.42 -0.90 -7.37
CA CYS A 264 -3.17 -1.52 -7.81
C CYS A 264 -3.05 -1.42 -9.34
N PRO A 265 -2.88 -0.21 -9.90
CA PRO A 265 -3.11 0.04 -11.33
C PRO A 265 -2.17 -0.74 -12.25
N ARG A 266 -0.89 -0.92 -11.90
CA ARG A 266 0.06 -1.67 -12.73
C ARG A 266 -0.21 -3.17 -12.70
N ALA A 267 -0.58 -3.71 -11.54
CA ALA A 267 -0.95 -5.11 -11.42
C ALA A 267 -2.19 -5.41 -12.29
N ASN A 268 -3.25 -4.61 -12.13
CA ASN A 268 -4.45 -4.72 -12.95
C ASN A 268 -4.13 -4.61 -14.47
N GLY A 269 -3.24 -3.70 -14.86
CA GLY A 269 -2.80 -3.57 -16.26
C GLY A 269 -2.04 -4.79 -16.76
N SER A 270 -1.13 -5.35 -15.94
CA SER A 270 -0.34 -6.54 -16.28
C SER A 270 -1.18 -7.82 -16.36
N LEU A 271 -2.30 -7.86 -15.63
CA LEU A 271 -3.24 -8.98 -15.59
C LEU A 271 -4.43 -8.80 -16.55
N ALA A 272 -4.43 -7.72 -17.34
CA ALA A 272 -5.54 -7.37 -18.25
C ALA A 272 -6.90 -7.18 -17.54
N GLU A 273 -6.90 -6.80 -16.27
CA GLU A 273 -8.10 -6.62 -15.44
C GLU A 273 -8.69 -5.21 -15.50
N GLY A 274 -8.21 -4.39 -16.41
CA GLY A 274 -8.73 -3.04 -16.61
C GLY A 274 -8.08 -1.99 -15.72
N VAL A 275 -8.70 -0.80 -15.68
CA VAL A 275 -8.18 0.38 -14.98
C VAL A 275 -9.19 0.85 -13.94
N PRO A 276 -8.79 0.96 -12.66
CA PRO A 276 -9.69 1.44 -11.61
C PRO A 276 -10.17 2.86 -11.90
N ASN A 277 -11.46 3.12 -11.68
CA ASN A 277 -12.06 4.43 -11.93
C ASN A 277 -11.82 5.40 -10.77
N VAL A 278 -10.57 5.86 -10.63
CA VAL A 278 -10.15 6.72 -9.52
C VAL A 278 -10.89 8.04 -9.48
N ASP A 279 -11.22 8.63 -10.63
CA ASP A 279 -12.04 9.85 -10.70
C ASP A 279 -13.36 9.67 -9.97
N LEU A 280 -14.07 8.58 -10.27
CA LEU A 280 -15.36 8.30 -9.66
C LEU A 280 -15.21 8.01 -8.16
N MET A 281 -14.11 7.35 -7.76
CA MET A 281 -13.79 7.11 -6.35
C MET A 281 -13.61 8.43 -5.59
N LEU A 282 -12.86 9.38 -6.16
CA LEU A 282 -12.66 10.71 -5.56
C LEU A 282 -13.96 11.52 -5.54
N ASP A 283 -14.72 11.53 -6.64
CA ASP A 283 -16.01 12.23 -6.74
C ASP A 283 -17.06 11.71 -5.74
N THR A 284 -16.96 10.44 -5.34
CA THR A 284 -17.82 9.82 -4.30
C THR A 284 -17.27 9.99 -2.89
N GLY A 285 -16.14 10.70 -2.72
CA GLY A 285 -15.54 10.99 -1.43
C GLY A 285 -14.79 9.82 -0.79
N CYS A 286 -14.37 8.83 -1.58
CA CYS A 286 -13.55 7.73 -1.08
C CYS A 286 -12.15 8.20 -0.68
N ASN A 287 -11.61 7.67 0.42
CA ASN A 287 -10.18 7.76 0.70
C ASN A 287 -9.46 6.71 -0.16
N VAL A 288 -8.75 7.15 -1.19
CA VAL A 288 -8.04 6.26 -2.12
C VAL A 288 -6.54 6.26 -1.82
N ALA A 289 -5.95 5.08 -1.73
CA ALA A 289 -4.51 4.87 -1.63
C ALA A 289 -4.03 3.95 -2.77
N ILE A 290 -2.70 3.81 -2.94
CA ILE A 290 -2.07 3.02 -4.00
C ILE A 290 -1.26 1.88 -3.38
N GLY A 291 -1.31 0.69 -4.01
CA GLY A 291 -0.47 -0.47 -3.74
C GLY A 291 0.16 -1.02 -5.01
N THR A 292 1.21 -1.81 -4.87
CA THR A 292 1.91 -2.46 -6.02
C THR A 292 1.49 -3.89 -6.27
N ASP A 293 0.77 -4.48 -5.33
CA ASP A 293 0.28 -5.85 -5.37
C ASP A 293 1.42 -6.90 -5.43
N ASN A 294 1.24 -7.99 -6.17
CA ASN A 294 2.17 -9.10 -6.30
C ASN A 294 3.54 -8.66 -6.82
N VAL A 295 4.61 -8.96 -6.06
CA VAL A 295 5.99 -8.68 -6.49
C VAL A 295 6.40 -9.58 -7.65
N MET A 296 5.77 -10.74 -7.80
CA MET A 296 5.97 -11.60 -8.97
C MET A 296 5.51 -10.96 -10.28
N ILE A 297 4.56 -10.04 -10.23
CA ILE A 297 3.98 -9.36 -11.40
C ILE A 297 4.72 -8.06 -11.67
N ASN A 298 4.93 -7.25 -10.62
CA ASN A 298 5.52 -5.92 -10.74
C ASN A 298 6.55 -5.66 -9.64
N SER A 299 7.64 -4.96 -9.99
CA SER A 299 8.55 -4.47 -8.94
C SER A 299 7.80 -3.50 -8.01
N PRO A 300 8.02 -3.57 -6.66
CA PRO A 300 7.41 -2.64 -5.73
C PRO A 300 8.07 -1.25 -5.87
N ASP A 301 7.43 -0.38 -6.68
CA ASP A 301 7.93 0.94 -7.06
C ASP A 301 6.79 1.93 -7.15
N MET A 302 6.66 2.78 -6.13
CA MET A 302 5.55 3.73 -6.02
C MET A 302 5.65 4.90 -7.01
N PHE A 303 6.83 5.27 -7.50
CA PHE A 303 6.95 6.28 -8.55
C PHE A 303 6.34 5.77 -9.85
N ARG A 304 6.63 4.51 -10.21
CA ARG A 304 6.01 3.88 -11.38
C ARG A 304 4.51 3.71 -11.24
N GLU A 305 4.01 3.38 -10.04
CA GLU A 305 2.56 3.30 -9.79
C GLU A 305 1.89 4.65 -9.98
N MET A 306 2.45 5.72 -9.41
CA MET A 306 1.89 7.06 -9.51
C MET A 306 1.87 7.56 -10.95
N ASP A 307 2.97 7.41 -11.69
CA ASP A 307 3.07 7.82 -13.10
C ASP A 307 2.09 7.04 -13.98
N TYR A 308 2.06 5.72 -13.84
CA TYR A 308 1.15 4.87 -14.59
C TYR A 308 -0.32 5.22 -14.31
N LEU A 309 -0.73 5.28 -13.04
CA LEU A 309 -2.09 5.61 -12.64
C LEU A 309 -2.53 6.95 -13.22
N TRP A 310 -1.68 7.99 -13.10
CA TRP A 310 -2.00 9.31 -13.60
C TRP A 310 -2.21 9.30 -15.11
N LYS A 311 -1.28 8.74 -15.88
CA LYS A 311 -1.33 8.71 -17.35
C LYS A 311 -2.50 7.88 -17.88
N VAL A 312 -2.70 6.68 -17.36
CA VAL A 312 -3.77 5.79 -17.82
C VAL A 312 -5.15 6.34 -17.49
N SER A 313 -5.33 6.92 -16.31
CA SER A 313 -6.59 7.56 -15.92
C SER A 313 -6.91 8.77 -16.81
N MET A 314 -5.92 9.61 -17.08
CA MET A 314 -6.07 10.76 -17.99
C MET A 314 -6.42 10.31 -19.41
N GLY A 315 -5.73 9.29 -19.93
CA GLY A 315 -5.93 8.78 -21.29
C GLY A 315 -7.31 8.15 -21.52
N ILE A 316 -7.78 7.37 -20.56
CA ILE A 316 -9.06 6.64 -20.70
C ILE A 316 -10.26 7.54 -20.38
N LYS A 317 -10.20 8.30 -19.29
CA LYS A 317 -11.36 9.03 -18.78
C LYS A 317 -11.52 10.44 -19.35
N LYS A 318 -10.46 10.99 -19.98
CA LYS A 318 -10.43 12.38 -20.49
C LYS A 318 -10.78 13.44 -19.43
N LYS A 319 -10.66 13.09 -18.15
CA LYS A 319 -10.86 13.96 -16.99
C LYS A 319 -9.52 14.25 -16.34
N ARG A 320 -9.28 15.49 -15.94
CA ARG A 320 -8.03 15.89 -15.33
C ARG A 320 -7.96 15.43 -13.88
N LEU A 321 -7.03 14.51 -13.63
CA LEU A 321 -6.64 14.09 -12.30
C LEU A 321 -5.41 14.89 -11.88
N LEU A 322 -5.43 15.50 -10.70
CA LEU A 322 -4.33 16.34 -10.25
C LEU A 322 -3.17 15.49 -9.74
N PRO A 323 -1.92 15.78 -10.13
CA PRO A 323 -0.75 15.08 -9.59
C PRO A 323 -0.67 15.12 -8.05
N LYS A 324 -1.12 16.20 -7.43
CA LYS A 324 -1.24 16.34 -5.97
C LYS A 324 -2.12 15.24 -5.36
N ASP A 325 -3.25 14.90 -5.99
CA ASP A 325 -4.15 13.86 -5.51
C ASP A 325 -3.50 12.47 -5.62
N ILE A 326 -2.78 12.21 -6.71
CA ILE A 326 -2.01 10.97 -6.88
C ILE A 326 -0.93 10.85 -5.80
N LEU A 327 -0.18 11.93 -5.52
CA LEU A 327 0.84 11.93 -4.48
C LEU A 327 0.24 11.69 -3.09
N LYS A 328 -0.94 12.25 -2.81
CA LYS A 328 -1.69 11.98 -1.57
C LYS A 328 -2.04 10.50 -1.43
N MET A 329 -2.37 9.81 -2.51
CA MET A 329 -2.68 8.37 -2.47
C MET A 329 -1.48 7.51 -2.05
N ALA A 330 -0.27 7.93 -2.38
CA ALA A 330 0.96 7.24 -1.99
C ALA A 330 1.52 7.70 -0.63
N THR A 331 0.89 8.69 0.02
CA THR A 331 1.37 9.31 1.26
C THR A 331 0.25 9.53 2.27
N THR A 332 -0.39 10.70 2.26
CA THR A 332 -1.32 11.15 3.31
C THR A 332 -2.64 10.36 3.34
N ASN A 333 -3.16 9.91 2.20
CA ASN A 333 -4.35 9.04 2.15
C ASN A 333 -4.03 7.64 2.68
N ALA A 334 -2.89 7.06 2.28
CA ALA A 334 -2.38 5.80 2.80
C ALA A 334 -2.12 5.89 4.32
N SER A 335 -1.61 7.04 4.79
CA SER A 335 -1.43 7.35 6.21
C SER A 335 -2.73 7.19 7.03
N ASN A 336 -3.89 7.55 6.46
CA ASN A 336 -5.18 7.38 7.14
C ASN A 336 -5.48 5.92 7.47
N ILE A 337 -5.06 4.99 6.61
CA ILE A 337 -5.18 3.54 6.86
C ILE A 337 -4.31 3.11 8.04
N LEU A 338 -3.15 3.75 8.22
CA LEU A 338 -2.14 3.45 9.26
C LEU A 338 -2.26 4.32 10.52
N GLY A 339 -3.40 4.97 10.73
CA GLY A 339 -3.64 5.78 11.95
C GLY A 339 -3.02 7.19 11.94
N GLY A 340 -2.48 7.66 10.81
CA GLY A 340 -2.14 9.07 10.60
C GLY A 340 -0.85 9.57 11.27
N ASN A 341 0.08 8.68 11.63
CA ASN A 341 1.36 9.08 12.26
C ASN A 341 2.56 9.07 11.31
N VAL A 342 2.47 8.36 10.21
CA VAL A 342 3.47 8.25 9.14
C VAL A 342 2.93 8.85 7.84
N GLY A 343 3.77 9.09 6.85
CA GLY A 343 3.33 9.59 5.53
C GLY A 343 2.86 11.06 5.53
N ILE A 344 3.25 11.85 6.54
CA ILE A 344 2.86 13.26 6.68
C ILE A 344 4.05 14.04 7.28
N ILE A 345 4.44 15.14 6.64
CA ILE A 345 5.42 16.07 7.22
C ILE A 345 4.68 17.14 8.01
N GLN A 346 4.65 16.98 9.32
CA GLN A 346 4.01 17.89 10.27
C GLN A 346 4.60 17.69 11.67
N ASN A 347 4.54 18.72 12.51
CA ASN A 347 5.00 18.61 13.91
C ASN A 347 4.36 17.41 14.62
N LYS A 348 5.13 16.72 15.43
CA LYS A 348 4.77 15.52 16.22
C LYS A 348 4.51 14.26 15.39
N LYS A 349 4.71 14.28 14.06
CA LYS A 349 4.64 13.10 13.21
C LYS A 349 6.00 12.39 13.17
N ILE A 350 5.96 11.09 12.84
CA ILE A 350 7.18 10.29 12.67
C ILE A 350 7.95 10.83 11.46
N ALA A 351 9.24 11.01 11.63
CA ALA A 351 10.14 11.50 10.59
C ALA A 351 10.57 10.37 9.64
N ASP A 352 9.59 9.88 8.88
CA ASP A 352 9.78 8.99 7.74
C ASP A 352 9.68 9.85 6.48
N CYS A 353 10.80 10.14 5.82
CA CYS A 353 10.89 11.15 4.77
C CYS A 353 11.81 10.71 3.64
N ILE A 354 11.57 11.28 2.46
CA ILE A 354 12.45 11.19 1.30
C ILE A 354 12.98 12.58 1.00
N PHE A 355 14.25 12.66 0.64
CA PHE A 355 14.89 13.88 0.15
C PHE A 355 15.15 13.72 -1.33
N ILE A 356 14.45 14.49 -2.15
CA ILE A 356 14.56 14.52 -3.62
C ILE A 356 15.49 15.65 -4.04
N GLU A 357 16.42 15.37 -4.94
CA GLU A 357 17.31 16.35 -5.53
C GLU A 357 16.59 17.14 -6.63
N LYS A 358 16.19 18.40 -6.34
CA LYS A 358 15.42 19.25 -7.25
C LYS A 358 16.16 19.58 -8.55
N HIS A 359 17.47 19.69 -8.47
CA HIS A 359 18.34 20.04 -9.59
C HIS A 359 18.86 18.83 -10.35
N SER A 360 18.25 17.65 -10.14
CA SER A 360 18.54 16.50 -10.99
C SER A 360 18.07 16.76 -12.43
N ILE A 361 18.76 16.15 -13.38
CA ILE A 361 18.52 16.32 -14.82
C ILE A 361 17.06 16.05 -15.22
N ASP A 362 16.41 15.10 -14.55
CA ASP A 362 15.04 14.71 -14.85
C ASP A 362 13.99 15.68 -14.28
N LEU A 363 14.32 16.45 -13.24
CA LEU A 363 13.36 17.30 -12.52
C LEU A 363 13.51 18.78 -12.84
N GLU A 364 14.71 19.27 -13.18
CA GLU A 364 14.94 20.68 -13.48
C GLU A 364 14.57 21.02 -14.93
N PRO A 365 13.80 22.11 -15.18
CA PRO A 365 13.21 23.04 -14.21
C PRO A 365 11.92 22.50 -13.57
N MET A 366 11.79 22.64 -12.25
CA MET A 366 10.65 22.16 -11.47
C MET A 366 9.55 23.25 -11.38
N HIS A 367 8.71 23.38 -12.41
CA HIS A 367 7.63 24.37 -12.42
C HIS A 367 6.42 23.98 -11.58
N ASN A 368 6.13 22.68 -11.49
CA ASN A 368 5.07 22.14 -10.66
C ASN A 368 5.64 20.96 -9.83
N PRO A 369 6.00 21.17 -8.56
CA PRO A 369 6.65 20.16 -7.75
C PRO A 369 5.89 18.85 -7.62
N HIS A 370 4.55 18.89 -7.48
CA HIS A 370 3.73 17.67 -7.42
C HIS A 370 3.78 16.90 -8.74
N ALA A 371 3.66 17.61 -9.87
CA ALA A 371 3.74 16.98 -11.18
C ALA A 371 5.13 16.41 -11.47
N SER A 372 6.18 17.15 -11.12
CA SER A 372 7.56 16.68 -11.28
C SER A 372 7.81 15.39 -10.50
N VAL A 373 7.35 15.31 -9.23
CA VAL A 373 7.51 14.10 -8.43
C VAL A 373 6.69 12.94 -9.01
N VAL A 374 5.42 13.15 -9.37
CA VAL A 374 4.55 12.07 -9.86
C VAL A 374 4.99 11.51 -11.20
N GLN A 375 5.47 12.37 -12.12
CA GLN A 375 5.73 11.99 -13.51
C GLN A 375 7.20 11.70 -13.82
N ARG A 376 8.12 12.27 -13.06
CA ARG A 376 9.55 12.30 -13.43
C ARG A 376 10.47 11.78 -12.33
N ALA A 377 10.05 11.79 -11.05
CA ALA A 377 10.90 11.27 -9.99
C ALA A 377 11.03 9.74 -10.09
N SER A 378 12.18 9.26 -9.67
CA SER A 378 12.55 7.84 -9.64
C SER A 378 13.54 7.59 -8.50
N GLU A 379 13.96 6.35 -8.31
CA GLU A 379 15.04 6.01 -7.36
C GLU A 379 16.29 6.89 -7.56
N ASN A 380 16.63 7.23 -8.82
CA ASN A 380 17.81 8.04 -9.14
C ASN A 380 17.72 9.50 -8.67
N THR A 381 16.52 10.02 -8.44
CA THR A 381 16.31 11.39 -7.94
C THR A 381 16.28 11.45 -6.41
N ILE A 382 16.31 10.30 -5.73
CA ILE A 382 16.36 10.22 -4.26
C ILE A 382 17.79 10.50 -3.79
N LYS A 383 17.98 11.61 -3.08
CA LYS A 383 19.25 11.95 -2.42
C LYS A 383 19.46 11.15 -1.14
N ALA A 384 18.39 11.03 -0.35
CA ALA A 384 18.43 10.28 0.90
C ALA A 384 17.03 9.80 1.32
N VAL A 385 17.00 8.74 2.12
CA VAL A 385 15.81 8.23 2.80
C VAL A 385 16.03 8.30 4.30
N MET A 386 15.04 8.81 5.01
CA MET A 386 15.00 8.87 6.48
C MET A 386 13.87 7.98 7.00
N TYR A 387 14.21 7.18 7.98
CA TYR A 387 13.27 6.30 8.67
C TYR A 387 13.39 6.52 10.19
N GLU A 388 12.28 6.85 10.84
CA GLU A 388 12.24 7.18 12.28
C GLU A 388 13.33 8.19 12.70
N GLY A 389 13.51 9.25 11.89
CA GLY A 389 14.45 10.34 12.15
C GLY A 389 15.93 10.01 11.90
N LYS A 390 16.24 8.84 11.34
CA LYS A 390 17.61 8.42 11.00
C LYS A 390 17.77 8.29 9.49
N LEU A 391 18.85 8.81 8.93
CA LEU A 391 19.21 8.56 7.54
C LEU A 391 19.59 7.09 7.39
N VAL A 392 18.91 6.38 6.49
CA VAL A 392 19.05 4.93 6.26
C VAL A 392 19.55 4.61 4.86
N HIS A 393 19.48 5.58 3.96
CA HIS A 393 20.01 5.52 2.61
C HIS A 393 20.44 6.91 2.15
N GLY A 394 21.55 7.00 1.40
CA GLY A 394 22.06 8.29 0.91
C GLY A 394 22.61 9.23 2.00
N LYS A 395 22.80 10.50 1.65
CA LYS A 395 23.32 11.57 2.51
C LYS A 395 22.64 12.89 2.13
N ILE A 396 22.40 13.77 3.13
CA ILE A 396 21.94 15.14 2.96
C ILE A 396 23.03 16.11 3.38
#